data_524a42d76d41bc05af36aaf457dfe97b
#
_entry.id   524a42d76d41bc05af36aaf457dfe97b
#
_cell.length_a   1.000
_cell.length_b   1.000
_cell.length_c   1.000
_cell.angle_alpha   90.00
_cell.angle_beta   90.00
_cell.angle_gamma   90.00
#
_symmetry.space_group_name_H-M   'P 1'
#
loop_
_entity.id
_entity.type
_entity.pdbx_description
1 polymer ?
#
loop_
_entity_poly.entity_id
_entity_poly.type
_entity_poly.pdbx_seq_one_letter_code
_entity_poly.pdbx_strand_id
1 'polypeptide(L)'
;TKINSIESDLFWNVYIDKSLSMSYHSNPSINSLLTGIDDIIDRLNKKGVPIKIYDFGTKIDTNWVEGEKNINDASTNLGNVLKHTGQDNGYGLAGSLIITDGQANQGINIPSLNLDKNKPIHIIGVGDKTPLVDIAIVSINAPPVIIQGENVEIEVLLSSFGVENQRVNVTMNSKEKLLGSKIL
;
A
#
# COMPACT_ATOMS: atom_id res chain seq x y z
N THR A 1 -18.55 -35.87 34.31
CA THR A 1 -18.19 -35.53 32.93
C THR A 1 -17.18 -34.41 33.02
N LYS A 2 -15.88 -34.69 32.80
CA LYS A 2 -14.84 -33.66 32.68
C LYS A 2 -15.01 -33.02 31.31
N ILE A 3 -15.41 -31.76 31.26
CA ILE A 3 -15.32 -30.93 30.07
C ILE A 3 -13.84 -30.56 29.97
N ASN A 4 -13.11 -31.24 29.09
CA ASN A 4 -11.80 -30.76 28.67
C ASN A 4 -12.06 -29.48 27.86
N SER A 5 -11.76 -28.31 28.42
CA SER A 5 -11.60 -27.09 27.66
C SER A 5 -10.42 -27.34 26.72
N ILE A 6 -10.70 -27.50 25.44
CA ILE A 6 -9.68 -27.34 24.42
C ILE A 6 -9.37 -25.85 24.47
N GLU A 7 -8.27 -25.47 25.11
CA GLU A 7 -7.67 -24.15 24.88
C GLU A 7 -7.35 -24.11 23.40
N SER A 8 -8.20 -23.48 22.63
CA SER A 8 -7.89 -23.17 21.24
C SER A 8 -6.85 -22.04 21.30
N ASP A 9 -5.61 -22.33 20.87
CA ASP A 9 -4.55 -21.34 20.68
C ASP A 9 -4.93 -20.37 19.57
N LEU A 10 -5.99 -19.58 19.81
CA LEU A 10 -6.47 -18.59 18.87
C LEU A 10 -5.46 -17.44 18.80
N PHE A 11 -5.05 -17.09 17.60
CA PHE A 11 -4.14 -15.98 17.34
C PHE A 11 -4.69 -15.05 16.25
N TRP A 12 -4.15 -13.84 16.21
CA TRP A 12 -4.44 -12.85 15.17
C TRP A 12 -3.21 -12.62 14.31
N ASN A 13 -3.44 -12.43 13.01
CA ASN A 13 -2.41 -11.93 12.13
C ASN A 13 -2.47 -10.39 12.10
N VAL A 14 -1.32 -9.74 12.27
CA VAL A 14 -1.16 -8.29 12.15
C VAL A 14 -0.27 -8.03 10.94
N TYR A 15 -0.80 -7.31 9.94
CA TYR A 15 -0.07 -6.95 8.73
C TYR A 15 0.21 -5.46 8.74
N ILE A 16 1.45 -5.07 8.55
CA ILE A 16 1.91 -3.69 8.58
C ILE A 16 2.48 -3.33 7.22
N ASP A 17 1.90 -2.31 6.60
CA ASP A 17 2.37 -1.79 5.32
C ASP A 17 3.68 -1.04 5.50
N LYS A 18 4.72 -1.47 4.78
CA LYS A 18 6.06 -0.84 4.76
C LYS A 18 6.37 -0.14 3.44
N SER A 19 5.37 0.10 2.62
CA SER A 19 5.56 0.84 1.37
C SER A 19 5.91 2.30 1.62
N LEU A 20 6.63 2.90 0.67
CA LEU A 20 7.07 4.29 0.76
C LEU A 20 5.92 5.28 0.91
N SER A 21 4.72 4.96 0.38
CA SER A 21 3.53 5.80 0.52
C SER A 21 3.17 6.08 1.98
N MET A 22 3.38 5.10 2.87
CA MET A 22 3.18 5.25 4.31
C MET A 22 4.02 6.37 4.93
N SER A 23 5.15 6.75 4.32
CA SER A 23 6.04 7.82 4.79
C SER A 23 5.70 9.20 4.25
N TYR A 24 4.82 9.28 3.24
CA TYR A 24 4.50 10.56 2.58
C TYR A 24 3.41 11.36 3.28
N HIS A 25 2.74 10.76 4.25
CA HIS A 25 1.73 11.46 5.03
C HIS A 25 2.37 12.44 6.01
N SER A 26 1.86 13.67 6.04
CA SER A 26 2.31 14.68 6.99
C SER A 26 1.63 14.51 8.36
N ASN A 27 0.43 13.93 8.37
CA ASN A 27 -0.35 13.69 9.58
C ASN A 27 -1.07 12.32 9.52
N PRO A 28 -0.66 11.34 10.35
CA PRO A 28 0.44 11.42 11.30
C PRO A 28 1.82 11.46 10.63
N SER A 29 2.80 12.07 11.29
CA SER A 29 4.20 11.95 10.85
C SER A 29 4.65 10.49 10.93
N ILE A 30 5.65 10.10 10.13
CA ILE A 30 6.17 8.73 10.12
C ILE A 30 6.58 8.23 11.52
N ASN A 31 7.18 9.09 12.34
CA ASN A 31 7.55 8.72 13.71
C ASN A 31 6.32 8.45 14.58
N SER A 32 5.29 9.30 14.49
CA SER A 32 4.04 9.11 15.24
C SER A 32 3.29 7.87 14.78
N LEU A 33 3.35 7.57 13.48
CA LEU A 33 2.75 6.36 12.92
C LEU A 33 3.42 5.10 13.48
N LEU A 34 4.75 5.02 13.43
CA LEU A 34 5.51 3.87 13.94
C LEU A 34 5.27 3.67 15.44
N THR A 35 5.34 4.74 16.23
CA THR A 35 5.00 4.66 17.67
C THR A 35 3.57 4.17 17.88
N GLY A 36 2.62 4.62 17.08
CA GLY A 36 1.23 4.16 17.17
C GLY A 36 1.05 2.68 16.83
N ILE A 37 1.81 2.16 15.87
CA ILE A 37 1.84 0.74 15.52
C ILE A 37 2.39 -0.08 16.70
N ASP A 38 3.53 0.32 17.24
CA ASP A 38 4.16 -0.34 18.38
C ASP A 38 3.23 -0.34 19.61
N ASP A 39 2.55 0.79 19.88
CA ASP A 39 1.53 0.89 20.95
C ASP A 39 0.36 -0.10 20.76
N ILE A 40 -0.08 -0.34 19.50
CA ILE A 40 -1.14 -1.31 19.19
C ILE A 40 -0.64 -2.73 19.51
N ILE A 41 0.55 -3.07 19.04
CA ILE A 41 1.19 -4.37 19.28
C ILE A 41 1.31 -4.62 20.77
N ASP A 42 1.84 -3.67 21.51
CA ASP A 42 2.00 -3.71 22.95
C ASP A 42 0.68 -3.92 23.71
N ARG A 43 -0.37 -3.21 23.29
CA ARG A 43 -1.71 -3.36 23.90
C ARG A 43 -2.30 -4.74 23.65
N LEU A 44 -2.11 -5.31 22.47
CA LEU A 44 -2.54 -6.67 22.16
C LEU A 44 -1.80 -7.68 23.03
N ASN A 45 -0.49 -7.56 23.15
CA ASN A 45 0.36 -8.41 23.98
C ASN A 45 -0.02 -8.31 25.47
N LYS A 46 -0.22 -7.09 26.01
CA LYS A 46 -0.65 -6.86 27.41
C LYS A 46 -2.03 -7.45 27.71
N LYS A 47 -2.90 -7.55 26.72
CA LYS A 47 -4.21 -8.21 26.85
C LYS A 47 -4.13 -9.73 26.70
N GLY A 48 -2.96 -10.29 26.47
CA GLY A 48 -2.77 -11.73 26.26
C GLY A 48 -3.35 -12.23 24.95
N VAL A 49 -3.46 -11.37 23.93
CA VAL A 49 -3.91 -11.76 22.59
C VAL A 49 -2.70 -12.29 21.81
N PRO A 50 -2.63 -13.59 21.49
CA PRO A 50 -1.54 -14.11 20.68
C PRO A 50 -1.59 -13.50 19.28
N ILE A 51 -0.46 -12.94 18.81
CA ILE A 51 -0.35 -12.31 17.51
C ILE A 51 0.81 -12.88 16.71
N LYS A 52 0.64 -12.93 15.38
CA LYS A 52 1.73 -13.10 14.41
C LYS A 52 1.84 -11.82 13.59
N ILE A 53 3.03 -11.24 13.55
CA ILE A 53 3.26 -9.97 12.88
C ILE A 53 3.92 -10.24 11.54
N TYR A 54 3.40 -9.59 10.51
CA TYR A 54 3.88 -9.58 9.14
C TYR A 54 4.06 -8.15 8.70
N ASP A 55 5.12 -7.87 7.98
CA ASP A 55 5.26 -6.65 7.21
C ASP A 55 5.01 -6.97 5.73
N PHE A 56 4.51 -5.99 4.99
CA PHE A 56 4.26 -6.18 3.57
C PHE A 56 4.51 -4.91 2.76
N GLY A 57 4.85 -5.13 1.52
CA GLY A 57 4.97 -4.16 0.46
C GLY A 57 4.80 -4.93 -0.84
N THR A 58 5.87 -5.17 -1.57
CA THR A 58 5.90 -6.06 -2.76
C THR A 58 5.62 -7.52 -2.39
N LYS A 59 6.11 -7.96 -1.23
CA LYS A 59 5.95 -9.30 -0.65
C LYS A 59 5.49 -9.20 0.79
N ILE A 60 5.11 -10.35 1.35
CA ILE A 60 4.80 -10.49 2.77
C ILE A 60 6.01 -11.16 3.43
N ASP A 61 6.51 -10.56 4.49
CA ASP A 61 7.63 -11.02 5.28
C ASP A 61 7.30 -11.03 6.78
N THR A 62 8.15 -11.62 7.60
CA THR A 62 8.06 -11.65 9.07
C THR A 62 9.18 -10.84 9.72
N ASN A 63 9.61 -9.77 9.07
CA ASN A 63 10.80 -9.01 9.43
C ASN A 63 10.48 -7.72 10.20
N TRP A 64 9.24 -7.53 10.65
CA TRP A 64 8.90 -6.35 11.44
C TRP A 64 9.68 -6.34 12.75
N VAL A 65 10.47 -5.31 12.95
CA VAL A 65 11.21 -5.05 14.18
C VAL A 65 10.68 -3.76 14.80
N GLU A 66 10.23 -3.86 16.05
CA GLU A 66 9.71 -2.73 16.82
C GLU A 66 10.76 -1.60 16.89
N GLY A 67 10.32 -0.37 16.65
CA GLY A 67 11.19 0.81 16.64
C GLY A 67 12.07 1.00 15.40
N GLU A 68 12.14 0.03 14.50
CA GLU A 68 12.86 0.18 13.24
C GLU A 68 12.01 0.86 12.16
N LYS A 69 12.63 1.80 11.43
CA LYS A 69 11.98 2.56 10.36
C LYS A 69 12.14 1.89 8.98
N ASN A 70 11.75 0.64 8.87
CA ASN A 70 11.91 -0.13 7.62
C ASN A 70 10.75 0.10 6.63
N ILE A 71 10.33 1.36 6.45
CA ILE A 71 9.35 1.76 5.42
C ILE A 71 10.11 2.17 4.17
N ASN A 72 10.33 1.22 3.27
CA ASN A 72 11.20 1.41 2.11
C ASN A 72 10.76 0.63 0.86
N ASP A 73 9.64 -0.07 0.90
CA ASP A 73 9.17 -0.85 -0.24
C ASP A 73 8.54 0.05 -1.31
N ALA A 74 8.90 -0.15 -2.58
CA ALA A 74 8.43 0.69 -3.68
C ALA A 74 6.97 0.42 -4.09
N SER A 75 6.39 -0.68 -3.62
CA SER A 75 5.05 -1.13 -4.03
C SER A 75 4.25 -1.68 -2.88
N THR A 76 2.92 -1.55 -2.99
CA THR A 76 1.95 -2.11 -2.04
C THR A 76 1.11 -3.17 -2.73
N ASN A 77 1.27 -4.43 -2.33
CA ASN A 77 0.48 -5.57 -2.84
C ASN A 77 -0.57 -6.01 -1.81
N LEU A 78 -1.57 -5.18 -1.60
CA LEU A 78 -2.66 -5.46 -0.65
C LEU A 78 -3.48 -6.68 -1.04
N GLY A 79 -3.63 -6.95 -2.36
CA GLY A 79 -4.32 -8.15 -2.85
C GLY A 79 -3.65 -9.44 -2.38
N ASN A 80 -2.32 -9.47 -2.29
CA ASN A 80 -1.58 -10.63 -1.77
C ASN A 80 -1.80 -10.82 -0.27
N VAL A 81 -1.86 -9.72 0.51
CA VAL A 81 -2.18 -9.77 1.94
C VAL A 81 -3.58 -10.36 2.16
N LEU A 82 -4.58 -9.86 1.45
CA LEU A 82 -5.95 -10.36 1.55
C LEU A 82 -6.06 -11.83 1.16
N LYS A 83 -5.31 -12.27 0.15
CA LYS A 83 -5.22 -13.70 -0.20
C LYS A 83 -4.58 -14.51 0.92
N HIS A 84 -3.51 -14.02 1.53
CA HIS A 84 -2.81 -14.69 2.63
C HIS A 84 -3.71 -14.83 3.86
N THR A 85 -4.55 -13.83 4.19
CA THR A 85 -5.52 -13.96 5.29
C THR A 85 -6.51 -15.10 5.08
N GLY A 86 -6.83 -15.45 3.83
CA GLY A 86 -7.72 -16.57 3.49
C GLY A 86 -7.01 -17.92 3.38
N GLN A 87 -5.71 -17.93 3.07
CA GLN A 87 -4.92 -19.15 2.85
C GLN A 87 -4.34 -19.76 4.13
N ASP A 88 -4.20 -18.95 5.19
CA ASP A 88 -3.72 -19.43 6.48
C ASP A 88 -4.82 -20.29 7.14
N ASN A 89 -4.95 -21.50 6.59
CA ASN A 89 -5.88 -22.55 7.06
C ASN A 89 -5.43 -23.16 8.39
N GLY A 90 -4.48 -22.50 9.11
CA GLY A 90 -4.07 -22.92 10.43
C GLY A 90 -5.25 -22.95 11.38
N TYR A 91 -5.44 -24.08 12.05
CA TYR A 91 -6.32 -24.17 13.21
C TYR A 91 -5.85 -23.10 14.22
N GLY A 92 -6.73 -22.13 14.52
CA GLY A 92 -6.42 -21.10 15.52
C GLY A 92 -6.39 -19.66 14.99
N LEU A 93 -6.42 -19.39 13.68
CA LEU A 93 -6.55 -18.02 13.20
C LEU A 93 -7.94 -17.45 13.51
N ALA A 94 -8.00 -16.50 14.44
CA ALA A 94 -9.23 -15.83 14.88
C ALA A 94 -9.63 -14.66 13.96
N GLY A 95 -8.66 -14.01 13.34
CA GLY A 95 -8.86 -12.87 12.44
C GLY A 95 -7.57 -12.18 12.04
N SER A 96 -7.70 -11.10 11.30
CA SER A 96 -6.55 -10.34 10.82
C SER A 96 -6.76 -8.84 11.03
N LEU A 97 -5.66 -8.13 11.35
CA LEU A 97 -5.58 -6.69 11.42
C LEU A 97 -4.60 -6.21 10.34
N ILE A 98 -5.01 -5.29 9.49
CA ILE A 98 -4.18 -4.71 8.44
C ILE A 98 -4.02 -3.21 8.72
N ILE A 99 -2.80 -2.73 8.74
CA ILE A 99 -2.46 -1.31 8.91
C ILE A 99 -1.84 -0.83 7.60
N THR A 100 -2.52 0.07 6.89
CA THR A 100 -2.13 0.51 5.54
C THR A 100 -2.76 1.85 5.20
N ASP A 101 -2.18 2.61 4.27
CA ASP A 101 -2.80 3.79 3.67
C ASP A 101 -3.76 3.43 2.51
N GLY A 102 -3.83 2.15 2.13
CA GLY A 102 -4.70 1.63 1.09
C GLY A 102 -4.24 1.90 -0.33
N GLN A 103 -3.06 2.48 -0.54
CA GLN A 103 -2.52 2.80 -1.87
C GLN A 103 -1.94 1.56 -2.57
N ALA A 104 -2.80 0.58 -2.86
CA ALA A 104 -2.40 -0.62 -3.58
C ALA A 104 -2.09 -0.30 -5.04
N ASN A 105 -0.83 -0.47 -5.44
CA ASN A 105 -0.35 -0.20 -6.80
C ASN A 105 0.18 -1.45 -7.51
N GLN A 106 0.14 -2.60 -6.86
CA GLN A 106 0.60 -3.87 -7.42
C GLN A 106 -0.33 -5.02 -6.99
N GLY A 107 -0.38 -6.06 -7.82
CA GLY A 107 -0.97 -7.36 -7.46
C GLY A 107 -2.38 -7.57 -7.99
N ILE A 108 -3.14 -8.41 -7.30
CA ILE A 108 -4.45 -8.90 -7.72
C ILE A 108 -5.51 -7.82 -7.50
N ASN A 109 -6.46 -7.72 -8.43
CA ASN A 109 -7.63 -6.86 -8.28
C ASN A 109 -8.44 -7.29 -7.05
N ILE A 110 -8.49 -6.43 -6.02
CA ILE A 110 -9.12 -6.70 -4.72
C ILE A 110 -10.60 -7.09 -4.86
N PRO A 111 -11.44 -6.42 -5.67
CA PRO A 111 -12.83 -6.81 -5.90
C PRO A 111 -13.04 -8.24 -6.42
N SER A 112 -12.01 -8.85 -7.04
CA SER A 112 -12.10 -10.23 -7.55
C SER A 112 -11.78 -11.31 -6.50
N LEU A 113 -11.37 -10.91 -5.29
CA LEU A 113 -11.01 -11.85 -4.24
C LEU A 113 -12.24 -12.40 -3.53
N ASN A 114 -12.29 -13.72 -3.39
CA ASN A 114 -13.28 -14.38 -2.55
C ASN A 114 -12.69 -14.56 -1.14
N LEU A 115 -13.07 -13.68 -0.22
CA LEU A 115 -12.59 -13.71 1.16
C LEU A 115 -13.46 -14.63 2.02
N ASP A 116 -12.83 -15.32 2.98
CA ASP A 116 -13.53 -16.14 3.96
C ASP A 116 -14.33 -15.25 4.93
N LYS A 117 -15.66 -15.31 4.85
CA LYS A 117 -16.56 -14.51 5.69
C LYS A 117 -16.53 -14.88 7.17
N ASN A 118 -15.96 -16.02 7.51
CA ASN A 118 -15.88 -16.49 8.90
C ASN A 118 -14.64 -15.94 9.64
N LYS A 119 -13.68 -15.36 8.91
CA LYS A 119 -12.47 -14.77 9.47
C LYS A 119 -12.53 -13.26 9.34
N PRO A 120 -12.79 -12.51 10.42
CA PRO A 120 -12.86 -11.05 10.36
C PRO A 120 -11.53 -10.44 9.97
N ILE A 121 -11.60 -9.45 9.07
CA ILE A 121 -10.49 -8.62 8.68
C ILE A 121 -10.79 -7.20 9.13
N HIS A 122 -9.98 -6.67 10.03
CA HIS A 122 -10.03 -5.27 10.45
C HIS A 122 -8.94 -4.48 9.74
N ILE A 123 -9.27 -3.26 9.33
CA ILE A 123 -8.32 -2.38 8.65
C ILE A 123 -8.21 -1.08 9.42
N ILE A 124 -6.99 -0.70 9.75
CA ILE A 124 -6.65 0.63 10.24
C ILE A 124 -6.10 1.41 9.06
N GLY A 125 -6.90 2.34 8.54
CA GLY A 125 -6.47 3.27 7.51
C GLY A 125 -5.56 4.33 8.09
N VAL A 126 -4.42 4.55 7.45
CA VAL A 126 -3.41 5.55 7.82
C VAL A 126 -3.39 6.65 6.78
N GLY A 127 -3.11 7.88 7.21
CA GLY A 127 -2.94 9.03 6.33
C GLY A 127 -4.07 10.04 6.41
N ASP A 128 -3.92 11.09 5.62
CA ASP A 128 -4.89 12.18 5.55
C ASP A 128 -6.14 11.76 4.78
N LYS A 129 -7.29 12.25 5.23
CA LYS A 129 -8.57 12.07 4.50
C LYS A 129 -8.66 12.92 3.23
N THR A 130 -7.75 13.88 3.07
CA THR A 130 -7.66 14.68 1.86
C THR A 130 -7.02 13.85 0.76
N PRO A 131 -7.64 13.76 -0.42
CA PRO A 131 -7.03 13.08 -1.55
C PRO A 131 -5.65 13.67 -1.83
N LEU A 132 -4.64 12.81 -1.98
CA LEU A 132 -3.35 13.26 -2.50
C LEU A 132 -3.58 13.87 -3.88
N VAL A 133 -3.12 15.10 -4.06
CA VAL A 133 -3.08 15.71 -5.38
C VAL A 133 -1.95 15.01 -6.14
N ASP A 134 -2.31 14.26 -7.14
CA ASP A 134 -1.35 13.53 -7.97
C ASP A 134 -1.61 13.75 -9.45
N ILE A 135 -0.53 13.98 -10.19
CA ILE A 135 -0.54 14.07 -11.65
C ILE A 135 0.56 13.15 -12.16
N ALA A 136 0.18 12.11 -12.86
CA ALA A 136 1.11 11.11 -13.37
C ALA A 136 1.05 11.00 -14.90
N ILE A 137 2.20 10.74 -15.53
CA ILE A 137 2.26 10.29 -16.92
C ILE A 137 1.94 8.79 -16.93
N VAL A 138 0.83 8.42 -17.54
CA VAL A 138 0.36 7.02 -17.63
C VAL A 138 1.03 6.31 -18.80
N SER A 139 1.11 6.98 -19.94
CA SER A 139 1.75 6.43 -21.13
C SER A 139 2.26 7.53 -22.06
N ILE A 140 3.27 7.18 -22.82
CA ILE A 140 3.81 7.98 -23.92
C ILE A 140 3.79 7.11 -25.16
N ASN A 141 3.08 7.55 -26.20
CA ASN A 141 3.05 6.91 -27.50
C ASN A 141 3.82 7.80 -28.49
N ALA A 142 4.92 7.26 -29.02
CA ALA A 142 5.79 7.95 -29.96
C ALA A 142 6.25 6.98 -31.06
N PRO A 143 6.50 7.45 -32.29
CA PRO A 143 7.06 6.59 -33.33
C PRO A 143 8.42 6.05 -32.93
N PRO A 144 8.72 4.75 -33.14
CA PRO A 144 9.98 4.12 -32.78
C PRO A 144 11.18 4.64 -33.60
N VAL A 145 10.90 5.24 -34.77
CA VAL A 145 11.91 5.82 -35.67
C VAL A 145 11.42 7.17 -36.17
N ILE A 146 12.29 8.15 -36.15
CA ILE A 146 12.01 9.52 -36.57
C ILE A 146 13.01 9.90 -37.67
N ILE A 147 12.53 10.47 -38.76
CA ILE A 147 13.38 10.99 -39.83
C ILE A 147 13.71 12.45 -39.54
N GLN A 148 14.97 12.80 -39.66
CA GLN A 148 15.42 14.18 -39.43
C GLN A 148 14.72 15.16 -40.41
N GLY A 149 14.10 16.21 -39.82
CA GLY A 149 13.38 17.24 -40.57
C GLY A 149 11.89 17.01 -40.73
N GLU A 150 11.35 15.88 -40.25
CA GLU A 150 9.91 15.62 -40.26
C GLU A 150 9.28 16.03 -38.90
N ASN A 151 8.00 16.43 -39.00
CA ASN A 151 7.20 16.67 -37.77
C ASN A 151 6.75 15.34 -37.19
N VAL A 152 6.86 15.22 -35.89
CA VAL A 152 6.49 14.02 -35.15
C VAL A 152 5.38 14.35 -34.18
N GLU A 153 4.36 13.53 -34.16
CA GLU A 153 3.30 13.57 -33.17
C GLU A 153 3.67 12.61 -32.00
N ILE A 154 3.63 13.13 -30.78
CA ILE A 154 3.84 12.36 -29.55
C ILE A 154 2.60 12.54 -28.69
N GLU A 155 1.93 11.42 -28.37
CA GLU A 155 0.78 11.40 -27.49
C GLU A 155 1.23 11.09 -26.06
N VAL A 156 0.84 11.95 -25.11
CA VAL A 156 1.13 11.77 -23.69
C VAL A 156 -0.19 11.67 -22.95
N LEU A 157 -0.46 10.51 -22.36
CA LEU A 157 -1.63 10.29 -21.52
C LEU A 157 -1.27 10.65 -20.08
N LEU A 158 -2.02 11.59 -19.51
CA LEU A 158 -1.91 12.00 -18.12
C LEU A 158 -3.10 11.48 -17.33
N SER A 159 -2.84 11.08 -16.09
CA SER A 159 -3.85 10.84 -15.06
C SER A 159 -3.73 11.92 -14.01
N SER A 160 -4.86 12.45 -13.53
CA SER A 160 -4.90 13.37 -12.41
C SER A 160 -5.87 12.87 -11.36
N PHE A 161 -5.50 13.00 -10.08
CA PHE A 161 -6.34 12.68 -8.95
C PHE A 161 -6.31 13.84 -7.95
N GLY A 162 -7.47 14.23 -7.41
CA GLY A 162 -7.55 15.30 -6.42
C GLY A 162 -7.22 16.71 -6.94
N VAL A 163 -7.07 16.88 -8.26
CA VAL A 163 -6.77 18.17 -8.89
C VAL A 163 -8.02 18.72 -9.54
N GLU A 164 -8.50 19.85 -9.05
CA GLU A 164 -9.54 20.63 -9.73
C GLU A 164 -8.93 21.97 -10.17
N ASN A 165 -9.07 22.30 -11.47
CA ASN A 165 -8.69 23.58 -12.06
C ASN A 165 -7.21 24.01 -11.87
N GLN A 166 -6.28 23.06 -11.81
CA GLN A 166 -4.85 23.39 -11.80
C GLN A 166 -4.26 23.32 -13.21
N ARG A 167 -3.38 24.26 -13.53
CA ARG A 167 -2.63 24.26 -14.78
C ARG A 167 -1.42 23.36 -14.67
N VAL A 168 -1.29 22.44 -15.60
CA VAL A 168 -0.16 21.51 -15.70
C VAL A 168 0.68 21.89 -16.92
N ASN A 169 1.97 22.08 -16.75
CA ASN A 169 2.91 22.31 -17.83
C ASN A 169 3.66 21.01 -18.16
N VAL A 170 3.38 20.44 -19.32
CA VAL A 170 4.08 19.26 -19.85
C VAL A 170 5.21 19.73 -20.72
N THR A 171 6.43 19.35 -20.41
CA THR A 171 7.64 19.73 -21.15
C THR A 171 8.35 18.49 -21.71
N MET A 172 8.87 18.61 -22.92
CA MET A 172 9.72 17.61 -23.55
C MET A 172 11.12 18.17 -23.74
N ASN A 173 12.11 17.50 -23.17
CA ASN A 173 13.50 17.91 -23.23
C ASN A 173 14.36 16.82 -23.86
N SER A 174 15.37 17.21 -24.62
CA SER A 174 16.46 16.33 -25.05
C SER A 174 17.76 16.86 -24.50
N LYS A 175 18.36 16.12 -23.57
CA LYS A 175 19.49 16.59 -22.75
C LYS A 175 19.07 17.90 -22.03
N GLU A 176 19.74 19.01 -22.32
CA GLU A 176 19.44 20.33 -21.72
C GLU A 176 18.55 21.22 -22.62
N LYS A 177 18.16 20.75 -23.80
CA LYS A 177 17.37 21.53 -24.77
C LYS A 177 15.89 21.22 -24.65
N LEU A 178 15.08 22.25 -24.41
CA LEU A 178 13.62 22.17 -24.47
C LEU A 178 13.20 21.96 -25.96
N LEU A 179 12.47 20.88 -26.22
CA LEU A 179 11.94 20.55 -27.55
C LEU A 179 10.49 20.98 -27.72
N GLY A 180 9.71 20.96 -26.66
CA GLY A 180 8.32 21.34 -26.66
C GLY A 180 7.75 21.55 -25.28
N SER A 181 6.66 22.33 -25.20
CA SER A 181 5.93 22.59 -23.97
C SER A 181 4.46 22.79 -24.27
N LYS A 182 3.59 22.21 -23.44
CA LYS A 182 2.14 22.41 -23.52
C LYS A 182 1.56 22.61 -22.12
N ILE A 183 0.71 23.61 -22.00
CA ILE A 183 -0.06 23.87 -20.78
C ILE A 183 -1.45 23.27 -20.97
N LEU A 184 -1.89 22.49 -20.01
CA LEU A 184 -3.20 21.86 -19.94
C LEU A 184 -4.01 22.45 -18.78
#